data_c1773e55a35745674c617471fbc4246e
#
_entry.id   c1773e55a35745674c617471fbc4246e
#
_cell.length_a   1.000
_cell.length_b   1.000
_cell.length_c   1.000
_cell.angle_alpha   90.00
_cell.angle_beta   90.00
_cell.angle_gamma   90.00
#
_symmetry.space_group_name_H-M   'P 1'
#
loop_
_entity.id
_entity.type
_entity.pdbx_description
1 polymer ?
#
loop_
_entity_poly.entity_id
_entity_poly.type
_entity_poly.pdbx_seq_one_letter_code
_entity_poly.pdbx_strand_id
1 'polypeptide(L)'
;MTRSDTALLVIDMQKGFCDPESQMEKAGIGTANQRAVLPDILRLVDFARGQGMPVLWSQQIHYPEDVTRTRRRIPSHIQKQHWAPCLRGTWEVDFVDEVQEAIRPEDFIVEKHRASVFFETTLDTKLRMLGIEQLLISGCNTDFCVETTIRDGYYRDMDIIVLRDCVAGPRKSFHEDTLAKVEVYFGAVIGLDEIEDLILPPDRWVGDQRAEAAKLTEETHAAALKG
;
A
#
# COMPACT_ATOMS: atom_id res chain seq x y z
N MET A 1 1.67 14.45 23.48
CA MET A 1 1.73 13.53 22.33
C MET A 1 0.91 14.17 21.22
N THR A 2 1.54 14.68 20.19
CA THR A 2 0.86 15.12 18.98
C THR A 2 0.29 13.87 18.33
N ARG A 3 -1.01 13.80 18.13
CA ARG A 3 -1.68 12.71 17.43
C ARG A 3 -1.25 12.79 15.98
N SER A 4 -0.47 11.82 15.51
CA SER A 4 -0.11 11.73 14.09
C SER A 4 -1.38 11.38 13.30
N ASP A 5 -1.67 12.13 12.25
CA ASP A 5 -2.71 11.84 11.25
C ASP A 5 -2.19 10.91 10.14
N THR A 6 -0.97 10.43 10.30
CA THR A 6 -0.27 9.56 9.36
C THR A 6 -0.15 8.15 9.91
N ALA A 7 -0.37 7.14 9.08
CA ALA A 7 -0.15 5.73 9.42
C ALA A 7 0.75 5.04 8.39
N LEU A 8 1.48 4.03 8.82
CA LEU A 8 2.21 3.13 7.94
C LEU A 8 1.34 1.92 7.59
N LEU A 9 1.16 1.66 6.30
CA LEU A 9 0.51 0.46 5.77
C LEU A 9 1.55 -0.42 5.05
N VAL A 10 1.84 -1.58 5.63
CA VAL A 10 2.72 -2.60 5.06
C VAL A 10 1.88 -3.67 4.38
N ILE A 11 2.03 -3.81 3.06
CA ILE A 11 1.17 -4.64 2.24
C ILE A 11 1.81 -6.00 1.96
N ASP A 12 1.15 -7.07 2.42
CA ASP A 12 1.32 -8.48 2.02
C ASP A 12 2.77 -9.03 2.09
N MET A 13 3.53 -8.68 3.12
CA MET A 13 4.87 -9.24 3.34
C MET A 13 4.79 -10.68 3.90
N GLN A 14 4.17 -11.56 3.10
CA GLN A 14 3.85 -12.95 3.44
C GLN A 14 4.79 -13.93 2.73
N LYS A 15 4.89 -15.15 3.28
CA LYS A 15 5.70 -16.23 2.70
C LYS A 15 5.31 -16.55 1.26
N GLY A 16 4.01 -16.50 0.93
CA GLY A 16 3.53 -16.75 -0.44
C GLY A 16 4.05 -15.76 -1.49
N PHE A 17 4.52 -14.58 -1.09
CA PHE A 17 5.05 -13.55 -1.98
C PHE A 17 6.56 -13.33 -1.86
N CYS A 18 7.17 -13.75 -0.74
CA CYS A 18 8.55 -13.42 -0.42
C CYS A 18 9.45 -14.64 -0.21
N ASP A 19 8.89 -15.84 -0.08
CA ASP A 19 9.67 -17.04 0.23
C ASP A 19 10.08 -17.78 -1.05
N PRO A 20 11.36 -18.23 -1.15
CA PRO A 20 11.86 -18.97 -2.31
C PRO A 20 11.22 -20.35 -2.49
N GLU A 21 10.54 -20.88 -1.47
CA GLU A 21 9.80 -22.16 -1.55
C GLU A 21 8.31 -21.99 -1.90
N SER A 22 7.87 -20.75 -2.14
CA SER A 22 6.47 -20.44 -2.44
C SER A 22 6.03 -20.96 -3.81
N GLN A 23 4.71 -21.05 -4.00
CA GLN A 23 4.13 -21.39 -5.32
C GLN A 23 4.47 -20.32 -6.38
N MET A 24 4.59 -19.07 -5.97
CA MET A 24 4.95 -17.97 -6.85
C MET A 24 6.36 -18.15 -7.43
N GLU A 25 7.32 -18.54 -6.59
CA GLU A 25 8.68 -18.88 -7.04
C GLU A 25 8.71 -20.12 -7.93
N LYS A 26 8.03 -21.19 -7.50
CA LYS A 26 7.91 -22.46 -8.27
C LYS A 26 7.25 -22.27 -9.65
N ALA A 27 6.39 -21.27 -9.77
CA ALA A 27 5.78 -20.89 -11.05
C ALA A 27 6.68 -20.00 -11.94
N GLY A 28 7.90 -19.69 -11.49
CA GLY A 28 8.85 -18.87 -12.25
C GLY A 28 8.51 -17.38 -12.31
N ILE A 29 7.67 -16.88 -11.40
CA ILE A 29 7.33 -15.45 -11.31
C ILE A 29 8.44 -14.69 -10.57
N GLY A 30 9.00 -15.31 -9.52
CA GLY A 30 10.08 -14.75 -8.71
C GLY A 30 9.59 -14.04 -7.45
N THR A 31 10.36 -14.17 -6.37
CA THR A 31 10.10 -13.57 -5.05
C THR A 31 11.27 -12.73 -4.54
N ALA A 32 12.40 -12.78 -5.23
CA ALA A 32 13.65 -12.17 -4.78
C ALA A 32 13.56 -10.66 -4.58
N ASN A 33 12.86 -9.94 -5.46
CA ASN A 33 12.70 -8.49 -5.35
C ASN A 33 11.89 -8.12 -4.10
N GLN A 34 10.80 -8.84 -3.83
CA GLN A 34 9.95 -8.62 -2.66
C GLN A 34 10.71 -8.93 -1.36
N ARG A 35 11.56 -9.95 -1.39
CA ARG A 35 12.42 -10.28 -0.25
C ARG A 35 13.50 -9.21 -0.02
N ALA A 36 14.03 -8.64 -1.09
CA ALA A 36 15.14 -7.68 -1.03
C ALA A 36 14.78 -6.36 -0.33
N VAL A 37 13.51 -5.92 -0.38
CA VAL A 37 13.07 -4.67 0.27
C VAL A 37 12.70 -4.84 1.75
N LEU A 38 12.72 -6.04 2.27
CA LEU A 38 12.33 -6.34 3.65
C LEU A 38 13.17 -5.58 4.71
N PRO A 39 14.50 -5.49 4.61
CA PRO A 39 15.28 -4.71 5.57
C PRO A 39 14.88 -3.24 5.63
N ASP A 40 14.58 -2.62 4.50
CA ASP A 40 14.15 -1.23 4.43
C ASP A 40 12.71 -1.04 4.96
N ILE A 41 11.83 -2.01 4.73
CA ILE A 41 10.49 -2.02 5.35
C ILE A 41 10.60 -2.06 6.88
N LEU A 42 11.49 -2.88 7.45
CA LEU A 42 11.67 -2.96 8.90
C LEU A 42 12.24 -1.66 9.48
N ARG A 43 13.17 -1.00 8.77
CA ARG A 43 13.66 0.35 9.13
C ARG A 43 12.53 1.38 9.09
N LEU A 44 11.66 1.32 8.08
CA LEU A 44 10.48 2.18 7.98
C LEU A 44 9.49 1.94 9.13
N VAL A 45 9.28 0.70 9.54
CA VAL A 45 8.45 0.34 10.70
C VAL A 45 9.00 0.94 11.99
N ASP A 46 10.31 0.84 12.22
CA ASP A 46 10.96 1.43 13.38
C ASP A 46 10.86 2.95 13.37
N PHE A 47 11.06 3.58 12.22
CA PHE A 47 10.85 5.00 12.03
C PHE A 47 9.40 5.42 12.37
N ALA A 48 8.39 4.77 11.76
CA ALA A 48 6.98 5.07 11.99
C ALA A 48 6.62 4.99 13.49
N ARG A 49 7.10 3.96 14.17
CA ARG A 49 6.91 3.81 15.62
C ARG A 49 7.60 4.90 16.43
N GLY A 50 8.81 5.27 16.03
CA GLY A 50 9.56 6.40 16.63
C GLY A 50 8.80 7.73 16.55
N GLN A 51 8.02 7.91 15.49
CA GLN A 51 7.13 9.07 15.28
C GLN A 51 5.74 8.92 15.90
N GLY A 52 5.44 7.78 16.51
CA GLY A 52 4.13 7.49 17.11
C GLY A 52 3.03 7.20 16.09
N MET A 53 3.39 6.84 14.87
CA MET A 53 2.44 6.45 13.83
C MET A 53 1.92 5.03 14.06
N PRO A 54 0.61 4.78 13.87
CA PRO A 54 0.08 3.43 13.85
C PRO A 54 0.67 2.61 12.69
N VAL A 55 0.95 1.34 12.93
CA VAL A 55 1.39 0.39 11.90
C VAL A 55 0.25 -0.58 11.60
N LEU A 56 -0.07 -0.70 10.33
CA LEU A 56 -1.08 -1.62 9.82
C LEU A 56 -0.41 -2.60 8.84
N TRP A 57 -0.68 -3.88 9.01
CA TRP A 57 -0.18 -4.96 8.19
C TRP A 57 -1.32 -5.59 7.41
N SER A 58 -1.23 -5.67 6.09
CA SER A 58 -2.22 -6.44 5.35
C SER A 58 -1.80 -7.87 5.15
N GLN A 59 -2.80 -8.75 5.15
CA GLN A 59 -2.63 -10.19 4.94
C GLN A 59 -3.60 -10.67 3.87
N GLN A 60 -3.06 -11.05 2.71
CA GLN A 60 -3.84 -11.64 1.63
C GLN A 60 -4.20 -13.08 1.97
N ILE A 61 -5.47 -13.43 1.84
CA ILE A 61 -5.95 -14.80 1.98
C ILE A 61 -6.77 -15.17 0.74
N HIS A 62 -6.34 -16.20 0.02
CA HIS A 62 -7.13 -16.81 -1.04
C HIS A 62 -7.86 -18.04 -0.53
N TYR A 63 -9.07 -18.27 -1.00
CA TYR A 63 -9.86 -19.46 -0.70
C TYR A 63 -9.81 -20.43 -1.87
N PRO A 64 -9.87 -21.77 -1.60
CA PRO A 64 -10.00 -22.77 -2.67
C PRO A 64 -11.22 -22.49 -3.57
N GLU A 65 -12.29 -21.99 -2.95
CA GLU A 65 -13.52 -21.57 -3.60
C GLU A 65 -13.45 -20.15 -4.20
N ASP A 66 -12.31 -19.52 -4.28
CA ASP A 66 -12.16 -18.22 -4.96
C ASP A 66 -12.52 -18.31 -6.46
N VAL A 67 -13.05 -19.43 -6.79
CA VAL A 67 -14.07 -19.70 -7.81
C VAL A 67 -15.24 -18.71 -7.83
N THR A 68 -15.48 -17.89 -6.79
CA THR A 68 -16.45 -16.78 -6.86
C THR A 68 -16.11 -15.77 -7.95
N ARG A 69 -14.90 -15.81 -8.44
CA ARG A 69 -14.51 -15.16 -9.69
C ARG A 69 -15.02 -15.88 -10.94
N THR A 70 -15.55 -17.12 -10.82
CA THR A 70 -16.09 -17.90 -11.93
C THR A 70 -17.36 -17.32 -12.58
N ARG A 71 -18.01 -16.33 -11.95
CA ARG A 71 -19.12 -15.60 -12.59
C ARG A 71 -18.70 -14.73 -13.77
N ARG A 72 -17.39 -14.57 -14.00
CA ARG A 72 -16.85 -13.80 -15.12
C ARG A 72 -16.68 -14.69 -16.33
N ARG A 73 -17.10 -14.20 -17.46
CA ARG A 73 -16.85 -14.86 -18.76
C ARG A 73 -15.36 -14.88 -19.14
N ILE A 74 -14.58 -13.99 -18.53
CA ILE A 74 -13.13 -13.90 -18.73
C ILE A 74 -12.46 -14.41 -17.45
N PRO A 75 -11.59 -15.43 -17.55
CA PRO A 75 -10.86 -15.96 -16.40
C PRO A 75 -10.01 -14.88 -15.70
N SER A 76 -10.02 -14.88 -14.37
CA SER A 76 -9.09 -14.09 -13.57
C SER A 76 -7.66 -14.62 -13.73
N HIS A 77 -6.67 -13.86 -13.26
CA HIS A 77 -5.28 -14.31 -13.26
C HIS A 77 -5.10 -15.62 -12.47
N ILE A 78 -5.77 -15.79 -11.33
CA ILE A 78 -5.74 -17.03 -10.54
C ILE A 78 -6.32 -18.21 -11.32
N GLN A 79 -7.45 -18.02 -11.99
CA GLN A 79 -8.04 -19.07 -12.82
C GLN A 79 -7.15 -19.46 -14.00
N LYS A 80 -6.44 -18.51 -14.61
CA LYS A 80 -5.48 -18.77 -15.70
C LYS A 80 -4.26 -19.53 -15.20
N GLN A 81 -3.84 -19.28 -13.96
CA GLN A 81 -2.66 -19.92 -13.38
C GLN A 81 -2.97 -21.29 -12.77
N HIS A 82 -4.24 -21.59 -12.45
CA HIS A 82 -4.68 -22.78 -11.71
C HIS A 82 -4.09 -22.96 -10.31
N TRP A 83 -3.54 -21.89 -9.73
CA TRP A 83 -3.05 -21.83 -8.36
C TRP A 83 -3.18 -20.39 -7.82
N ALA A 84 -3.13 -20.25 -6.50
CA ALA A 84 -3.14 -18.96 -5.83
C ALA A 84 -2.07 -18.93 -4.73
N PRO A 85 -1.27 -17.85 -4.61
CA PRO A 85 -0.41 -17.66 -3.45
C PRO A 85 -1.27 -17.44 -2.20
N CYS A 86 -0.73 -17.64 -1.04
CA CYS A 86 -1.41 -17.38 0.24
C CYS A 86 -2.79 -18.07 0.33
N LEU A 87 -2.85 -19.34 -0.07
CA LEU A 87 -4.08 -20.13 0.03
C LEU A 87 -4.38 -20.45 1.49
N ARG A 88 -5.62 -20.22 1.91
CA ARG A 88 -6.07 -20.46 3.30
C ARG A 88 -5.72 -21.88 3.76
N GLY A 89 -5.13 -21.96 4.95
CA GLY A 89 -4.70 -23.24 5.54
C GLY A 89 -3.33 -23.73 5.06
N THR A 90 -2.63 -22.97 4.24
CA THR A 90 -1.23 -23.23 3.89
C THR A 90 -0.30 -22.27 4.62
N TRP A 91 0.96 -22.66 4.76
CA TRP A 91 2.02 -21.85 5.38
C TRP A 91 2.31 -20.54 4.62
N GLU A 92 1.91 -20.44 3.38
CA GLU A 92 2.10 -19.25 2.54
C GLU A 92 1.31 -18.03 3.03
N VAL A 93 0.24 -18.25 3.80
CA VAL A 93 -0.56 -17.17 4.42
C VAL A 93 0.23 -16.43 5.49
N ASP A 94 1.17 -17.12 6.17
CA ASP A 94 1.94 -16.53 7.26
C ASP A 94 2.81 -15.38 6.74
N PHE A 95 3.02 -14.38 7.59
CA PHE A 95 4.06 -13.38 7.34
C PHE A 95 5.43 -14.04 7.30
N VAL A 96 6.38 -13.43 6.59
CA VAL A 96 7.79 -13.86 6.70
C VAL A 96 8.26 -13.69 8.14
N ASP A 97 9.22 -14.51 8.56
CA ASP A 97 9.58 -14.64 9.98
C ASP A 97 9.99 -13.29 10.59
N GLU A 98 10.76 -12.48 9.87
CA GLU A 98 11.21 -11.17 10.33
C GLU A 98 10.04 -10.19 10.53
N VAL A 99 9.00 -10.27 9.71
CA VAL A 99 7.78 -9.47 9.88
C VAL A 99 6.98 -9.99 11.06
N GLN A 100 6.86 -11.31 11.19
CA GLN A 100 6.16 -11.94 12.32
C GLN A 100 6.79 -11.53 13.67
N GLU A 101 8.12 -11.44 13.73
CA GLU A 101 8.86 -10.98 14.91
C GLU A 101 8.70 -9.46 15.14
N ALA A 102 8.52 -8.69 14.06
CA ALA A 102 8.34 -7.24 14.15
C ALA A 102 6.92 -6.81 14.54
N ILE A 103 5.90 -7.62 14.30
CA ILE A 103 4.50 -7.30 14.65
C ILE A 103 4.36 -7.19 16.17
N ARG A 104 3.68 -6.13 16.64
CA ARG A 104 3.41 -5.86 18.05
C ARG A 104 1.92 -5.97 18.38
N PRO A 105 1.55 -6.18 19.66
CA PRO A 105 0.14 -6.28 20.06
C PRO A 105 -0.71 -5.04 19.73
N GLU A 106 -0.10 -3.87 19.66
CA GLU A 106 -0.75 -2.61 19.30
C GLU A 106 -0.95 -2.41 17.81
N ASP A 107 -0.29 -3.19 16.94
CA ASP A 107 -0.42 -3.11 15.50
C ASP A 107 -1.76 -3.67 15.02
N PHE A 108 -2.18 -3.24 13.84
CA PHE A 108 -3.42 -3.74 13.23
C PHE A 108 -3.11 -4.70 12.09
N ILE A 109 -3.71 -5.88 12.13
CA ILE A 109 -3.70 -6.81 10.99
C ILE A 109 -5.02 -6.66 10.23
N VAL A 110 -4.92 -6.52 8.91
CA VAL A 110 -6.06 -6.37 8.00
C VAL A 110 -6.05 -7.54 7.01
N GLU A 111 -6.87 -8.55 7.27
CA GLU A 111 -7.09 -9.64 6.31
C GLU A 111 -7.86 -9.12 5.10
N LYS A 112 -7.44 -9.53 3.90
CA LYS A 112 -8.11 -9.18 2.64
C LYS A 112 -8.19 -10.35 1.66
N HIS A 113 -9.20 -10.31 0.80
CA HIS A 113 -9.47 -11.34 -0.20
C HIS A 113 -9.39 -10.80 -1.64
N ARG A 114 -9.04 -9.54 -1.80
CA ARG A 114 -8.86 -8.85 -3.09
C ARG A 114 -7.56 -8.06 -3.06
N ALA A 115 -7.15 -7.52 -4.20
CA ALA A 115 -5.88 -6.82 -4.31
C ALA A 115 -5.80 -5.59 -3.39
N SER A 116 -6.80 -4.74 -3.41
CA SER A 116 -6.84 -3.57 -2.54
C SER A 116 -7.08 -3.94 -1.07
N VAL A 117 -6.32 -3.30 -0.18
CA VAL A 117 -6.52 -3.43 1.27
C VAL A 117 -7.80 -2.72 1.74
N PHE A 118 -8.34 -1.79 0.95
CA PHE A 118 -9.61 -1.13 1.27
C PHE A 118 -10.84 -1.98 0.93
N PHE A 119 -10.73 -2.88 -0.07
CA PHE A 119 -11.90 -3.55 -0.62
C PHE A 119 -12.47 -4.61 0.33
N GLU A 120 -13.67 -4.36 0.86
CA GLU A 120 -14.41 -5.26 1.78
C GLU A 120 -13.57 -5.68 3.02
N THR A 121 -12.81 -4.74 3.58
CA THR A 121 -12.01 -4.94 4.80
C THR A 121 -12.39 -3.94 5.89
N THR A 122 -11.72 -4.06 7.02
CA THR A 122 -11.89 -3.12 8.15
C THR A 122 -10.97 -1.89 8.06
N LEU A 123 -10.14 -1.74 7.00
CA LEU A 123 -9.14 -0.69 6.92
C LEU A 123 -9.76 0.70 7.04
N ASP A 124 -10.76 1.00 6.24
CA ASP A 124 -11.47 2.28 6.21
C ASP A 124 -11.99 2.71 7.60
N THR A 125 -12.58 1.76 8.32
CA THR A 125 -13.07 1.99 9.68
C THR A 125 -11.93 2.26 10.66
N LYS A 126 -10.83 1.49 10.56
CA LYS A 126 -9.65 1.67 11.43
C LYS A 126 -9.01 3.03 11.21
N LEU A 127 -8.80 3.45 9.97
CA LEU A 127 -8.21 4.75 9.64
C LEU A 127 -9.06 5.90 10.19
N ARG A 128 -10.37 5.86 9.99
CA ARG A 128 -11.28 6.88 10.55
C ARG A 128 -11.28 6.92 12.07
N MET A 129 -11.28 5.76 12.74
CA MET A 129 -11.22 5.70 14.20
C MET A 129 -9.92 6.28 14.75
N LEU A 130 -8.82 6.13 14.03
CA LEU A 130 -7.51 6.65 14.39
C LEU A 130 -7.34 8.13 13.98
N GLY A 131 -8.21 8.66 13.12
CA GLY A 131 -8.12 10.02 12.58
C GLY A 131 -6.97 10.15 11.57
N ILE A 132 -6.72 9.10 10.78
CA ILE A 132 -5.66 9.05 9.77
C ILE A 132 -6.17 9.67 8.47
N GLU A 133 -5.40 10.58 7.92
CA GLU A 133 -5.64 11.26 6.64
C GLU A 133 -4.52 10.99 5.62
N GLN A 134 -3.33 10.53 6.10
CA GLN A 134 -2.18 10.24 5.27
C GLN A 134 -1.71 8.80 5.45
N LEU A 135 -1.29 8.14 4.36
CA LEU A 135 -0.74 6.80 4.37
C LEU A 135 0.68 6.76 3.78
N LEU A 136 1.61 6.26 4.57
CA LEU A 136 2.88 5.74 4.08
C LEU A 136 2.65 4.32 3.57
N ILE A 137 2.95 4.05 2.30
CA ILE A 137 2.70 2.76 1.65
C ILE A 137 4.01 2.02 1.42
N SER A 138 4.03 0.75 1.84
CA SER A 138 5.13 -0.18 1.61
C SER A 138 4.62 -1.60 1.33
N GLY A 139 5.50 -2.53 0.94
CA GLY A 139 5.17 -3.94 0.73
C GLY A 139 5.11 -4.38 -0.73
N CYS A 140 4.31 -5.39 -1.03
CA CYS A 140 4.24 -6.02 -2.36
C CYS A 140 2.81 -6.45 -2.77
N ASN A 141 2.52 -6.73 -4.05
CA ASN A 141 3.35 -6.43 -5.22
C ASN A 141 3.02 -5.03 -5.73
N THR A 142 4.05 -4.26 -6.10
CA THR A 142 3.91 -2.85 -6.50
C THR A 142 2.83 -2.65 -7.55
N ASP A 143 2.86 -3.45 -8.61
CA ASP A 143 1.97 -3.36 -9.77
C ASP A 143 0.59 -4.00 -9.57
N PHE A 144 0.27 -4.45 -8.35
CA PHE A 144 -1.02 -5.12 -8.09
C PHE A 144 -1.64 -4.70 -6.76
N CYS A 145 -1.26 -5.33 -5.64
CA CYS A 145 -1.88 -5.02 -4.34
C CYS A 145 -1.55 -3.59 -3.88
N VAL A 146 -0.31 -3.16 -4.07
CA VAL A 146 0.12 -1.80 -3.73
C VAL A 146 -0.61 -0.78 -4.62
N GLU A 147 -0.54 -0.91 -5.95
CA GLU A 147 -1.18 0.03 -6.88
C GLU A 147 -2.69 0.14 -6.67
N THR A 148 -3.39 -1.01 -6.51
CA THR A 148 -4.84 -0.98 -6.30
C THR A 148 -5.22 -0.35 -4.96
N THR A 149 -4.41 -0.53 -3.92
CA THR A 149 -4.61 0.11 -2.62
C THR A 149 -4.38 1.62 -2.70
N ILE A 150 -3.35 2.07 -3.41
CA ILE A 150 -3.08 3.48 -3.66
C ILE A 150 -4.26 4.15 -4.35
N ARG A 151 -4.77 3.56 -5.43
CA ARG A 151 -5.92 4.10 -6.17
C ARG A 151 -7.18 4.19 -5.29
N ASP A 152 -7.44 3.16 -4.49
CA ASP A 152 -8.57 3.15 -3.57
C ASP A 152 -8.41 4.16 -2.42
N GLY A 153 -7.19 4.40 -1.95
CA GLY A 153 -6.87 5.45 -0.99
C GLY A 153 -7.09 6.85 -1.58
N TYR A 154 -6.60 7.08 -2.79
CA TYR A 154 -6.80 8.33 -3.53
C TYR A 154 -8.30 8.66 -3.71
N TYR A 155 -9.13 7.69 -4.06
CA TYR A 155 -10.59 7.90 -4.17
C TYR A 155 -11.30 8.10 -2.82
N ARG A 156 -10.58 8.04 -1.72
CA ARG A 156 -11.04 8.34 -0.35
C ARG A 156 -10.44 9.60 0.21
N ASP A 157 -9.85 10.42 -0.66
CA ASP A 157 -9.16 11.66 -0.32
C ASP A 157 -8.02 11.47 0.71
N MET A 158 -7.37 10.30 0.69
CA MET A 158 -6.17 10.04 1.49
C MET A 158 -4.94 10.64 0.80
N ASP A 159 -4.08 11.29 1.57
CA ASP A 159 -2.74 11.65 1.13
C ASP A 159 -1.87 10.39 1.07
N ILE A 160 -1.35 10.08 -0.11
CA ILE A 160 -0.58 8.85 -0.35
C ILE A 160 0.90 9.19 -0.56
N ILE A 161 1.75 8.55 0.23
CA ILE A 161 3.20 8.59 0.07
C ILE A 161 3.71 7.15 -0.08
N VAL A 162 4.34 6.86 -1.20
CA VAL A 162 4.95 5.56 -1.47
C VAL A 162 6.44 5.61 -1.22
N LEU A 163 6.95 4.70 -0.39
CA LEU A 163 8.38 4.58 -0.14
C LEU A 163 9.00 3.69 -1.21
N ARG A 164 9.71 4.29 -2.20
CA ARG A 164 10.26 3.55 -3.37
C ARG A 164 11.16 2.38 -2.98
N ASP A 165 11.91 2.53 -1.91
CA ASP A 165 12.85 1.51 -1.41
C ASP A 165 12.15 0.41 -0.60
N CYS A 166 10.89 0.63 -0.26
CA CYS A 166 10.08 -0.27 0.57
C CYS A 166 8.94 -0.94 -0.21
N VAL A 167 8.91 -0.83 -1.54
CA VAL A 167 7.93 -1.53 -2.38
C VAL A 167 8.63 -2.34 -3.46
N ALA A 168 8.10 -3.50 -3.79
CA ALA A 168 8.64 -4.35 -4.83
C ALA A 168 7.57 -5.15 -5.56
N GLY A 169 7.87 -5.55 -6.78
CA GLY A 169 7.10 -6.50 -7.57
C GLY A 169 8.00 -7.39 -8.40
N PRO A 170 7.48 -8.50 -8.93
CA PRO A 170 8.29 -9.48 -9.66
C PRO A 170 8.80 -8.95 -11.01
N ARG A 171 8.12 -7.94 -11.57
CA ARG A 171 8.45 -7.38 -12.89
C ARG A 171 8.90 -5.95 -12.78
N LYS A 172 10.19 -5.73 -13.05
CA LYS A 172 10.82 -4.40 -12.95
C LYS A 172 10.08 -3.32 -13.75
N SER A 173 9.71 -3.58 -15.00
CA SER A 173 9.01 -2.60 -15.84
C SER A 173 7.64 -2.21 -15.30
N PHE A 174 6.90 -3.15 -14.71
CA PHE A 174 5.59 -2.86 -14.11
C PHE A 174 5.74 -2.08 -12.81
N HIS A 175 6.75 -2.42 -12.01
CA HIS A 175 7.10 -1.66 -10.81
C HIS A 175 7.43 -0.20 -11.14
N GLU A 176 8.34 0.04 -12.09
CA GLU A 176 8.76 1.38 -12.49
C GLU A 176 7.58 2.19 -13.08
N ASP A 177 6.76 1.56 -13.94
CA ASP A 177 5.58 2.18 -14.54
C ASP A 177 4.52 2.55 -13.48
N THR A 178 4.33 1.71 -12.46
CA THR A 178 3.44 1.99 -11.34
C THR A 178 3.93 3.19 -10.53
N LEU A 179 5.21 3.24 -10.15
CA LEU A 179 5.76 4.36 -9.39
C LEU A 179 5.64 5.67 -10.16
N ALA A 180 5.94 5.66 -11.46
CA ALA A 180 5.78 6.84 -12.32
C ALA A 180 4.32 7.33 -12.38
N LYS A 181 3.33 6.43 -12.44
CA LYS A 181 1.90 6.79 -12.39
C LYS A 181 1.49 7.34 -11.03
N VAL A 182 2.01 6.77 -9.95
CA VAL A 182 1.72 7.27 -8.60
C VAL A 182 2.18 8.70 -8.47
N GLU A 183 3.41 9.00 -8.85
CA GLU A 183 3.99 10.33 -8.75
C GLU A 183 3.22 11.38 -9.57
N VAL A 184 2.70 11.00 -10.73
CA VAL A 184 1.96 11.92 -11.60
C VAL A 184 0.51 12.12 -11.17
N TYR A 185 -0.17 11.10 -10.61
CA TYR A 185 -1.62 11.12 -10.49
C TYR A 185 -2.17 10.86 -9.08
N PHE A 186 -1.46 10.14 -8.22
CA PHE A 186 -2.09 9.56 -7.03
C PHE A 186 -1.46 9.94 -5.70
N GLY A 187 -0.26 10.51 -5.71
CA GLY A 187 0.45 10.85 -4.49
C GLY A 187 1.93 11.16 -4.73
N ALA A 188 2.76 11.00 -3.72
CA ALA A 188 4.19 11.20 -3.81
C ALA A 188 4.95 9.87 -3.79
N VAL A 189 6.12 9.82 -4.45
CA VAL A 189 7.06 8.70 -4.40
C VAL A 189 8.40 9.22 -3.89
N ILE A 190 8.81 8.77 -2.71
CA ILE A 190 10.03 9.25 -2.04
C ILE A 190 10.96 8.10 -1.65
N GLY A 191 12.23 8.39 -1.43
CA GLY A 191 13.18 7.47 -0.82
C GLY A 191 13.01 7.38 0.69
N LEU A 192 13.52 6.30 1.28
CA LEU A 192 13.48 6.11 2.72
C LEU A 192 14.34 7.14 3.47
N ASP A 193 15.39 7.62 2.86
CA ASP A 193 16.28 8.69 3.38
C ASP A 193 15.65 10.08 3.30
N GLU A 194 14.62 10.26 2.48
CA GLU A 194 13.90 11.54 2.32
C GLU A 194 12.71 11.69 3.29
N ILE A 195 12.36 10.61 4.03
CA ILE A 195 11.11 10.54 4.80
C ILE A 195 11.08 11.58 5.95
N GLU A 196 12.21 11.85 6.59
CA GLU A 196 12.29 12.79 7.71
C GLU A 196 11.96 14.23 7.29
N ASP A 197 12.29 14.60 6.04
CA ASP A 197 12.04 15.93 5.49
C ASP A 197 10.58 16.12 5.04
N LEU A 198 9.87 15.04 4.81
CA LEU A 198 8.53 15.02 4.20
C LEU A 198 7.38 14.83 5.19
N ILE A 199 7.64 14.37 6.40
CA ILE A 199 6.65 14.35 7.48
C ILE A 199 6.53 15.76 8.04
N LEU A 200 5.89 16.62 7.27
CA LEU A 200 5.59 17.98 7.67
C LEU A 200 4.33 18.00 8.55
N PRO A 201 4.28 18.83 9.59
CA PRO A 201 3.07 19.04 10.34
C PRO A 201 1.95 19.52 9.40
N PRO A 202 0.68 19.10 9.61
CA PRO A 202 -0.48 19.37 8.74
C PRO A 202 -0.69 20.83 8.36
N ASP A 203 -0.27 21.73 9.21
CA ASP A 203 -0.41 23.19 9.09
C ASP A 203 0.50 23.83 8.02
N ARG A 204 1.52 23.13 7.54
CA ARG A 204 2.48 23.69 6.57
C ARG A 204 2.07 23.51 5.10
N TRP A 205 1.35 22.45 4.78
CA TRP A 205 0.91 22.14 3.40
C TRP A 205 -0.45 22.73 3.05
N VAL A 206 -1.38 22.72 3.99
CA VAL A 206 -2.78 23.09 3.75
C VAL A 206 -2.96 24.60 3.59
N GLY A 207 -2.12 25.41 4.23
CA GLY A 207 -2.22 26.88 4.18
C GLY A 207 -1.94 27.45 2.80
N ASP A 208 -0.82 27.09 2.21
CA ASP A 208 -0.36 27.67 0.93
C ASP A 208 -1.11 27.13 -0.28
N GLN A 209 -1.39 25.81 -0.31
CA GLN A 209 -2.14 25.21 -1.42
C GLN A 209 -3.61 25.59 -1.46
N ARG A 210 -4.28 25.74 -0.32
CA ARG A 210 -5.66 26.25 -0.31
C ARG A 210 -5.75 27.71 -0.76
N ALA A 211 -4.77 28.54 -0.40
CA ALA A 211 -4.70 29.92 -0.85
C ALA A 211 -4.41 29.98 -2.37
N GLU A 212 -3.57 29.11 -2.88
CA GLU A 212 -3.22 29.03 -4.30
C GLU A 212 -4.37 28.46 -5.13
N ALA A 213 -5.05 27.39 -4.65
CA ALA A 213 -6.25 26.85 -5.27
C ALA A 213 -7.41 27.85 -5.27
N ALA A 214 -7.59 28.62 -4.20
CA ALA A 214 -8.61 29.69 -4.13
C ALA A 214 -8.33 30.79 -5.17
N LYS A 215 -7.07 31.23 -5.31
CA LYS A 215 -6.66 32.20 -6.35
C LYS A 215 -6.93 31.68 -7.76
N LEU A 216 -6.53 30.43 -8.02
CA LEU A 216 -6.74 29.79 -9.32
C LEU A 216 -8.24 29.68 -9.66
N THR A 217 -9.08 29.37 -8.69
CA THR A 217 -10.54 29.31 -8.83
C THR A 217 -11.13 30.69 -9.10
N GLU A 218 -10.68 31.74 -8.42
CA GLU A 218 -11.12 33.12 -8.65
C GLU A 218 -10.69 33.64 -10.03
N GLU A 219 -9.46 33.38 -10.45
CA GLU A 219 -8.94 33.76 -11.77
C GLU A 219 -9.70 33.05 -12.90
N THR A 220 -9.97 31.75 -12.74
CA THR A 220 -10.74 30.96 -13.71
C THR A 220 -12.18 31.44 -13.80
N HIS A 221 -12.81 31.77 -12.68
CA HIS A 221 -14.16 32.35 -12.65
C HIS A 221 -14.24 33.74 -13.27
N ALA A 222 -13.25 34.58 -12.98
CA ALA A 222 -13.16 35.90 -13.57
C ALA A 222 -12.88 35.89 -15.09
N ALA A 223 -12.18 34.90 -15.58
CA ALA A 223 -11.96 34.70 -17.02
C ALA A 223 -13.24 34.21 -17.73
N ALA A 224 -13.99 33.29 -17.11
CA ALA A 224 -15.26 32.79 -17.64
C ALA A 224 -16.39 33.81 -17.72
N LEU A 225 -16.35 34.87 -16.91
CA LEU A 225 -17.35 35.96 -16.91
C LEU A 225 -17.04 37.07 -17.93
N LYS A 226 -15.88 37.02 -18.59
CA LYS A 226 -15.45 38.03 -19.59
C LYS A 226 -15.53 37.52 -21.03
N GLY A 227 -15.92 36.29 -21.27
CA GLY A 227 -16.14 35.68 -22.59
C GLY A 227 -17.62 35.41 -22.83
#